data_325bb526d78de2bb1592bd0e1124f4e3
#
_entry.id   325bb526d78de2bb1592bd0e1124f4e3
#
_cell.length_a   1.000
_cell.length_b   1.000
_cell.length_c   1.000
_cell.angle_alpha   90.00
_cell.angle_beta   90.00
_cell.angle_gamma   90.00
#
_symmetry.space_group_name_H-M   'P 1'
#
loop_
_entity.id
_entity.type
_entity.pdbx_description
1 polymer ?
#
loop_
_entity_poly.entity_id
_entity_poly.type
_entity_poly.pdbx_seq_one_letter_code
_entity_poly.pdbx_strand_id
1 'polypeptide(L)'
;PRSLGNSADYIGTWPADPGGGASRSFYCAKASRRERGEGNDHPTVQPLSLMRYLVKLFAPVGGVVLDPFAGSGSTGIAALQEGRSFVGIERDAHNVEIARRRIAEADPVLRTA
;
A
#
# COMPACT_ATOMS: atom_id res chain seq x y z
N PRO A 1 1.67 5.79 32.12
CA PRO A 1 1.39 5.32 30.77
C PRO A 1 2.09 6.25 29.78
N ARG A 2 3.03 5.70 29.02
CA ARG A 2 3.67 6.46 27.95
C ARG A 2 2.60 6.67 26.88
N SER A 3 2.26 7.91 26.59
CA SER A 3 1.43 8.24 25.45
C SER A 3 2.12 7.64 24.20
N LEU A 4 1.42 6.81 23.49
CA LEU A 4 1.85 6.40 22.16
C LEU A 4 1.94 7.67 21.32
N GLY A 5 3.13 8.06 20.94
CA GLY A 5 3.37 9.20 20.08
C GLY A 5 2.53 9.10 18.81
N ASN A 6 2.31 10.24 18.19
CA ASN A 6 1.54 10.36 16.96
C ASN A 6 2.08 9.39 15.91
N SER A 7 1.21 8.67 15.21
CA SER A 7 1.54 7.64 14.23
C SER A 7 2.47 8.10 13.08
N ALA A 8 2.73 9.41 12.99
CA ALA A 8 3.68 9.98 12.04
C ALA A 8 5.16 9.76 12.43
N ASP A 9 5.44 9.46 13.70
CA ASP A 9 6.80 9.37 14.21
C ASP A 9 7.44 7.97 14.04
N TYR A 10 6.71 7.03 13.47
CA TYR A 10 7.15 5.64 13.33
C TYR A 10 7.62 5.24 11.93
N ILE A 11 7.94 6.20 11.09
CA ILE A 11 8.57 5.92 9.80
C ILE A 11 10.08 5.79 10.01
N GLY A 12 10.52 4.60 10.35
CA GLY A 12 11.91 4.20 10.37
C GLY A 12 12.49 4.06 11.78
N THR A 13 13.25 3.04 11.96
CA THR A 13 14.09 2.66 13.10
C THR A 13 13.39 2.47 14.44
N TRP A 14 12.84 1.30 14.61
CA TRP A 14 12.67 0.77 15.96
C TRP A 14 14.05 0.63 16.61
N PRO A 15 14.23 1.15 17.83
CA PRO A 15 15.44 0.80 18.58
C PRO A 15 15.50 -0.72 18.69
N ALA A 16 16.67 -1.28 18.44
CA ALA A 16 16.91 -2.71 18.58
C ALA A 16 16.41 -3.16 19.96
N ASP A 17 15.37 -3.98 19.97
CA ASP A 17 14.93 -4.62 21.20
C ASP A 17 15.71 -5.94 21.34
N PRO A 18 16.49 -6.09 22.38
CA PRO A 18 17.27 -7.29 22.61
C PRO A 18 16.40 -8.55 22.82
N GLY A 19 15.08 -8.44 22.87
CA GLY A 19 14.16 -9.56 23.04
C GLY A 19 12.99 -9.56 22.05
N GLY A 20 13.15 -8.92 20.88
CA GLY A 20 12.05 -8.66 19.95
C GLY A 20 11.40 -9.89 19.36
N GLY A 21 10.15 -10.14 19.70
CA GLY A 21 9.32 -11.13 19.03
C GLY A 21 8.95 -10.73 17.59
N ALA A 22 8.53 -11.71 16.79
CA ALA A 22 8.12 -11.54 15.39
C ALA A 22 7.05 -10.46 15.16
N SER A 23 6.24 -10.15 16.17
CA SER A 23 5.20 -9.12 16.11
C SER A 23 5.70 -7.72 15.73
N ARG A 24 6.96 -7.40 15.96
CA ARG A 24 7.56 -6.12 15.58
C ARG A 24 7.83 -5.98 14.09
N SER A 25 8.13 -7.09 13.44
CA SER A 25 8.34 -7.11 12.00
C SER A 25 7.05 -6.84 11.20
N PHE A 26 5.90 -6.94 11.86
CA PHE A 26 4.59 -6.76 11.24
C PHE A 26 3.93 -5.41 11.55
N TYR A 27 4.57 -4.56 12.36
CA TYR A 27 4.00 -3.24 12.60
C TYR A 27 4.18 -2.36 11.36
N CYS A 28 3.07 -1.89 10.85
CA CYS A 28 3.02 -0.91 9.77
C CYS A 28 2.08 0.23 10.14
N ALA A 29 2.53 1.46 9.97
CA ALA A 29 1.69 2.63 10.16
C ALA A 29 0.51 2.62 9.18
N LYS A 30 -0.64 3.14 9.61
CA LYS A 30 -1.79 3.34 8.72
C LYS A 30 -1.41 4.25 7.55
N ALA A 31 -2.09 4.08 6.42
CA ALA A 31 -1.90 4.94 5.26
C ALA A 31 -2.07 6.42 5.62
N SER A 32 -1.08 7.23 5.28
CA SER A 32 -1.12 8.68 5.45
C SER A 32 -2.18 9.32 4.53
N ARG A 33 -2.52 10.58 4.80
CA ARG A 33 -3.42 11.34 3.91
C ARG A 33 -2.90 11.41 2.47
N ARG A 34 -1.59 11.56 2.31
CA ARG A 34 -0.93 11.59 1.00
C ARG A 34 -1.06 10.26 0.26
N GLU A 35 -0.86 9.14 0.95
CA GLU A 35 -1.02 7.80 0.37
C GLU A 35 -2.46 7.48 0.00
N ARG A 36 -3.43 8.03 0.76
CA ARG A 36 -4.85 7.87 0.44
C ARG A 36 -5.21 8.53 -0.89
N GLY A 37 -4.57 9.63 -1.21
CA GLY A 37 -4.92 10.44 -2.37
C GLY A 37 -6.12 11.35 -2.10
N GLU A 38 -6.21 12.41 -2.89
CA GLU A 38 -7.30 13.38 -2.80
C GLU A 38 -8.63 12.74 -3.24
N GLY A 39 -9.69 12.99 -2.48
CA GLY A 39 -11.02 12.48 -2.77
C GLY A 39 -11.20 10.96 -2.61
N ASN A 40 -10.26 10.29 -1.95
CA ASN A 40 -10.40 8.88 -1.61
C ASN A 40 -11.11 8.72 -0.26
N ASP A 41 -12.39 8.41 -0.31
CA ASP A 41 -13.27 8.17 0.84
C ASP A 41 -13.38 6.68 1.21
N HIS A 42 -12.59 5.81 0.57
CA HIS A 42 -12.59 4.39 0.89
C HIS A 42 -12.22 4.17 2.36
N PRO A 43 -13.01 3.42 3.15
CA PRO A 43 -12.82 3.29 4.60
C PRO A 43 -11.50 2.60 4.97
N THR A 44 -11.04 1.70 4.13
CA THR A 44 -9.86 0.87 4.41
C THR A 44 -8.81 1.03 3.32
N VAL A 45 -7.91 1.99 3.48
CA VAL A 45 -6.76 2.17 2.58
C VAL A 45 -5.54 1.52 3.20
N GLN A 46 -4.98 0.52 2.51
CA GLN A 46 -3.79 -0.18 2.97
C GLN A 46 -2.52 0.69 2.81
N PRO A 47 -1.59 0.66 3.78
CA PRO A 47 -0.33 1.36 3.66
C PRO A 47 0.51 0.82 2.50
N LEU A 48 1.04 1.69 1.65
CA LEU A 48 1.84 1.28 0.50
C LEU A 48 3.12 0.54 0.91
N SER A 49 3.75 0.94 2.00
CA SER A 49 4.95 0.29 2.53
C SER A 49 4.71 -1.19 2.84
N LEU A 50 3.57 -1.51 3.47
CA LEU A 50 3.18 -2.90 3.75
C LEU A 50 2.90 -3.66 2.45
N MET A 51 2.13 -3.08 1.55
CA MET A 51 1.78 -3.73 0.29
C MET A 51 3.01 -3.99 -0.57
N ARG A 52 3.95 -3.04 -0.66
CA ARG A 52 5.23 -3.22 -1.36
C ARG A 52 6.07 -4.35 -0.76
N TYR A 53 6.12 -4.42 0.57
CA TYR A 53 6.82 -5.52 1.26
C TYR A 53 6.22 -6.88 0.90
N LEU A 54 4.89 -7.00 0.95
CA LEU A 54 4.19 -8.25 0.61
C LEU A 54 4.37 -8.62 -0.87
N VAL A 55 4.30 -7.64 -1.76
CA VAL A 55 4.55 -7.87 -3.20
C VAL A 55 5.96 -8.40 -3.45
N LYS A 56 6.97 -7.81 -2.82
CA LYS A 56 8.36 -8.30 -2.92
C LYS A 56 8.52 -9.72 -2.41
N LEU A 57 7.83 -10.04 -1.32
CA LEU A 57 7.95 -11.33 -0.66
C LEU A 57 7.30 -12.46 -1.46
N PHE A 58 6.13 -12.21 -2.05
CA PHE A 58 5.29 -13.26 -2.64
C PHE A 58 5.23 -13.27 -4.16
N ALA A 59 5.57 -12.17 -4.84
CA ALA A 59 5.50 -12.08 -6.28
C ALA A 59 6.88 -11.91 -6.92
N PRO A 60 7.28 -12.78 -7.88
CA PRO A 60 8.53 -12.59 -8.61
C PRO A 60 8.48 -11.30 -9.45
N VAL A 61 9.63 -10.71 -9.73
CA VAL A 61 9.75 -9.56 -10.64
C VAL A 61 9.21 -9.96 -12.03
N GLY A 62 8.41 -9.09 -12.63
CA GLY A 62 7.74 -9.39 -13.91
C GLY A 62 6.50 -10.28 -13.77
N GLY A 63 6.20 -10.76 -12.58
CA GLY A 63 4.98 -11.54 -12.30
C GLY A 63 3.71 -10.69 -12.29
N VAL A 64 2.57 -11.35 -12.10
CA VAL A 64 1.25 -10.73 -12.01
C VAL A 64 0.71 -10.85 -10.59
N VAL A 65 0.31 -9.72 -10.02
CA VAL A 65 -0.38 -9.67 -8.72
C VAL A 65 -1.88 -9.58 -8.96
N LEU A 66 -2.63 -10.52 -8.39
CA LEU A 66 -4.09 -10.52 -8.42
C LEU A 66 -4.62 -10.10 -7.05
N ASP A 67 -5.49 -9.09 -7.04
CA ASP A 67 -6.25 -8.69 -5.86
C ASP A 67 -7.76 -8.74 -6.15
N PRO A 68 -8.48 -9.74 -5.61
CA PRO A 68 -9.91 -9.88 -5.87
C PRO A 68 -10.78 -8.89 -5.08
N PHE A 69 -10.18 -8.09 -4.20
CA PHE A 69 -10.84 -7.07 -3.38
C PHE A 69 -10.04 -5.76 -3.43
N ALA A 70 -9.82 -5.26 -4.63
CA ALA A 70 -8.85 -4.20 -4.90
C ALA A 70 -9.12 -2.87 -4.18
N GLY A 71 -10.37 -2.60 -3.81
CA GLY A 71 -10.74 -1.37 -3.12
C GLY A 71 -10.28 -0.14 -3.89
N SER A 72 -9.55 0.74 -3.21
CA SER A 72 -8.98 1.95 -3.81
C SER A 72 -7.61 1.75 -4.49
N GLY A 73 -7.17 0.50 -4.71
CA GLY A 73 -6.05 0.16 -5.59
C GLY A 73 -4.65 0.23 -4.98
N SER A 74 -4.49 0.22 -3.64
CA SER A 74 -3.17 0.27 -3.01
C SER A 74 -2.27 -0.90 -3.39
N THR A 75 -2.83 -2.11 -3.54
CA THR A 75 -2.10 -3.29 -4.03
C THR A 75 -1.57 -3.07 -5.46
N GLY A 76 -2.39 -2.48 -6.32
CA GLY A 76 -2.00 -2.19 -7.70
C GLY A 76 -0.85 -1.20 -7.78
N ILE A 77 -0.92 -0.11 -7.01
CA ILE A 77 0.18 0.86 -6.92
C ILE A 77 1.47 0.16 -6.48
N ALA A 78 1.40 -0.64 -5.42
CA ALA A 78 2.56 -1.36 -4.91
C ALA A 78 3.14 -2.34 -5.94
N ALA A 79 2.28 -3.09 -6.64
CA ALA A 79 2.70 -4.03 -7.67
C ALA A 79 3.48 -3.33 -8.79
N LEU A 80 2.95 -2.25 -9.33
CA LEU A 80 3.61 -1.48 -10.41
C LEU A 80 4.92 -0.86 -9.93
N GLN A 81 4.97 -0.27 -8.74
CA GLN A 81 6.18 0.30 -8.18
C GLN A 81 7.29 -0.74 -7.98
N GLU A 82 6.93 -1.98 -7.77
CA GLU A 82 7.88 -3.09 -7.58
C GLU A 82 8.11 -3.90 -8.87
N GLY A 83 7.68 -3.41 -10.03
CA GLY A 83 7.92 -4.03 -11.33
C GLY A 83 7.10 -5.29 -11.60
N ARG A 84 5.89 -5.36 -11.08
CA ARG A 84 4.91 -6.42 -11.34
C ARG A 84 3.72 -5.86 -12.10
N SER A 85 3.06 -6.71 -12.88
CA SER A 85 1.75 -6.42 -13.46
C SER A 85 0.65 -6.59 -12.40
N PHE A 86 -0.49 -5.97 -12.62
CA PHE A 86 -1.60 -5.99 -11.67
C PHE A 86 -2.94 -6.30 -12.34
N VAL A 87 -3.71 -7.16 -11.70
CA VAL A 87 -5.12 -7.41 -12.01
C VAL A 87 -5.93 -7.22 -10.74
N GLY A 88 -6.81 -6.24 -10.73
CA GLY A 88 -7.68 -5.95 -9.59
C GLY A 88 -9.14 -6.23 -9.94
N ILE A 89 -9.88 -6.76 -8.98
CA ILE A 89 -11.33 -6.93 -9.04
C ILE A 89 -11.94 -6.11 -7.92
N GLU A 90 -12.89 -5.26 -8.27
CA GLU A 90 -13.66 -4.47 -7.31
C GLU A 90 -15.10 -4.38 -7.78
N ARG A 91 -16.03 -4.60 -6.87
CA ARG A 91 -17.47 -4.62 -7.16
C ARG A 91 -18.06 -3.22 -7.24
N ASP A 92 -17.56 -2.31 -6.42
CA ASP A 92 -18.08 -0.95 -6.34
C ASP A 92 -17.44 -0.07 -7.42
N ALA A 93 -18.27 0.42 -8.34
CA ALA A 93 -17.84 1.26 -9.46
C ALA A 93 -17.15 2.56 -9.00
N HIS A 94 -17.56 3.14 -7.89
CA HIS A 94 -16.92 4.33 -7.32
C HIS A 94 -15.48 4.02 -6.88
N ASN A 95 -15.27 2.90 -6.19
CA ASN A 95 -13.93 2.45 -5.80
C ASN A 95 -13.06 2.11 -7.01
N VAL A 96 -13.64 1.50 -8.05
CA VAL A 96 -12.91 1.24 -9.32
C VAL A 96 -12.36 2.53 -9.91
N GLU A 97 -13.16 3.60 -9.93
CA GLU A 97 -12.73 4.88 -10.47
C GLU A 97 -11.60 5.51 -9.63
N ILE A 98 -11.72 5.45 -8.31
CA ILE A 98 -10.65 5.88 -7.39
C ILE A 98 -9.37 5.10 -7.65
N ALA A 99 -9.47 3.76 -7.75
CA ALA A 99 -8.33 2.88 -7.98
C ALA A 99 -7.64 3.20 -9.31
N ARG A 100 -8.40 3.35 -10.39
CA ARG A 100 -7.87 3.70 -11.72
C ARG A 100 -7.07 5.00 -11.69
N ARG A 101 -7.62 6.04 -11.09
CA ARG A 101 -6.96 7.35 -10.97
C ARG A 101 -5.66 7.22 -10.17
N ARG A 102 -5.70 6.61 -8.99
CA ARG A 102 -4.53 6.45 -8.13
C ARG A 102 -3.42 5.61 -8.77
N ILE A 103 -3.78 4.53 -9.45
CA ILE A 103 -2.82 3.68 -10.16
C ILE A 103 -2.19 4.45 -11.32
N ALA A 104 -2.96 5.17 -12.12
CA ALA A 104 -2.44 5.98 -13.22
C ALA A 104 -1.51 7.09 -12.73
N GLU A 105 -1.81 7.74 -11.61
CA GLU A 105 -0.93 8.74 -10.99
C GLU A 105 0.39 8.15 -10.47
N ALA A 106 0.38 6.89 -10.06
CA ALA A 106 1.55 6.21 -9.51
C ALA A 106 2.43 5.54 -10.58
N ASP A 107 1.88 5.27 -11.77
CA ASP A 107 2.60 4.62 -12.86
C ASP A 107 3.43 5.65 -13.64
N PRO A 108 4.78 5.53 -13.65
CA PRO A 108 5.64 6.44 -14.39
C PRO A 108 5.36 6.45 -15.90
N VAL A 109 4.96 5.31 -16.46
CA VAL A 109 4.68 5.17 -17.90
C VAL A 109 3.39 5.88 -18.27
N LEU A 110 2.35 5.72 -17.45
CA LEU A 110 1.05 6.38 -17.69
C LEU A 110 1.09 7.89 -17.41
N ARG A 111 2.00 8.35 -16.55
CA ARG A 111 2.16 9.80 -16.27
C ARG A 111 2.80 10.57 -17.42
N THR A 112 3.55 9.91 -18.28
CA THR A 112 4.25 10.54 -19.43
C THR A 112 3.49 10.41 -20.75
N ALA A 113 2.43 9.66 -20.74
CA ALA A 113 1.52 9.53 -21.88
C ALA A 113 0.38 10.54 -21.79
#